data_fa91a0947d5539f95ab405d9846f7fa2
#
_entry.id   fa91a0947d5539f95ab405d9846f7fa2
#
_cell.length_a   1.000
_cell.length_b   1.000
_cell.length_c   1.000
_cell.angle_alpha   90.00
_cell.angle_beta   90.00
_cell.angle_gamma   90.00
#
_symmetry.space_group_name_H-M   'P 1'
#
loop_
_entity.id
_entity.type
_entity.pdbx_description
1 polymer ?
#
loop_
_entity_poly.entity_id
_entity_poly.type
_entity_poly.pdbx_seq_one_letter_code
_entity_poly.pdbx_strand_id
1 'polypeptide(L)'
;MLAMCATALVLAAPAARAGTANGGLPGAAADPIANMAWGNPGGTDDLGGAYLALSGSEKVLLGNLALQPRALWLGWWWKVGQVRAETAAVVAASQNGNPNALTEFATFELHPWETRLGDGSWRATPSGSWNVSSDEAWYRNMAAGIGNARALVIVQVDLPFARKATSTAPGRIDTYATQVLSANPYTTVYIDGGTFGWLTAAQDAALLIRNGIRYARGFALDDTDYDPTATEDEFGARVIAALAKLGVTGKHFIVNTDENGQPYKPYQVAGRAINDAPSCHGRVQTVCQRTGIPPTTNVASPQWRLGTEASNDAERYCDGYVWSGRPWDLDGGPFNLQNALWLAEDGQY
;
A
#
# COMPACT_ATOMS: atom_id res chain seq x y z
N MET A 1 41.19 -37.30 -6.29
CA MET A 1 40.67 -35.98 -6.03
C MET A 1 39.86 -35.54 -7.23
N LEU A 2 38.54 -35.75 -7.24
CA LEU A 2 37.67 -35.26 -8.28
C LEU A 2 36.98 -33.99 -7.71
N ALA A 3 37.19 -32.87 -8.35
CA ALA A 3 36.48 -31.62 -8.05
C ALA A 3 35.09 -31.65 -8.70
N MET A 4 34.05 -31.69 -7.91
CA MET A 4 32.69 -31.48 -8.36
C MET A 4 32.45 -29.96 -8.53
N CYS A 5 32.34 -29.50 -9.77
CA CYS A 5 31.78 -28.19 -10.09
C CYS A 5 30.28 -28.22 -9.89
N ALA A 6 29.78 -27.53 -8.85
CA ALA A 6 28.38 -27.26 -8.68
C ALA A 6 27.98 -26.09 -9.59
N THR A 7 27.28 -26.37 -10.67
CA THR A 7 26.62 -25.35 -11.49
C THR A 7 25.36 -24.88 -10.78
N ALA A 8 25.35 -23.65 -10.29
CA ALA A 8 24.17 -22.98 -9.78
C ALA A 8 23.21 -22.69 -10.95
N LEU A 9 22.07 -23.34 -10.95
CA LEU A 9 20.97 -23.05 -11.88
C LEU A 9 20.28 -21.79 -11.38
N VAL A 10 20.59 -20.66 -12.01
CA VAL A 10 19.85 -19.41 -11.81
C VAL A 10 18.53 -19.57 -12.58
N LEU A 11 17.46 -19.87 -11.87
CA LEU A 11 16.12 -19.76 -12.41
C LEU A 11 15.80 -18.26 -12.58
N ALA A 12 15.90 -17.76 -13.79
CA ALA A 12 15.40 -16.45 -14.14
C ALA A 12 13.89 -16.45 -13.95
N ALA A 13 13.40 -15.54 -13.08
CA ALA A 13 11.98 -15.20 -13.05
C ALA A 13 11.54 -14.75 -14.45
N PRO A 14 10.31 -15.05 -14.89
CA PRO A 14 9.84 -14.57 -16.18
C PRO A 14 9.88 -13.05 -16.16
N ALA A 15 10.66 -12.48 -17.08
CA ALA A 15 10.71 -11.04 -17.28
C ALA A 15 9.28 -10.56 -17.58
N ALA A 16 8.76 -9.71 -16.71
CA ALA A 16 7.54 -8.97 -17.02
C ALA A 16 7.76 -8.31 -18.37
N ARG A 17 6.92 -8.64 -19.36
CA ARG A 17 6.98 -7.99 -20.66
C ARG A 17 6.81 -6.50 -20.44
N ALA A 18 7.79 -5.73 -20.90
CA ALA A 18 7.67 -4.28 -21.00
C ALA A 18 6.34 -3.95 -21.69
N GLY A 19 5.42 -3.36 -20.93
CA GLY A 19 4.19 -2.84 -21.48
C GLY A 19 4.53 -1.82 -22.57
N THR A 20 3.82 -1.89 -23.68
CA THR A 20 3.86 -0.86 -24.71
C THR A 20 3.61 0.49 -24.08
N ALA A 21 4.46 1.47 -24.40
CA ALA A 21 4.31 2.84 -23.94
C ALA A 21 2.83 3.26 -24.08
N ASN A 22 2.20 3.62 -22.96
CA ASN A 22 0.85 4.16 -22.96
C ASN A 22 0.78 5.30 -23.95
N GLY A 23 -0.07 5.15 -24.97
CA GLY A 23 -0.48 6.24 -25.84
C GLY A 23 -1.37 7.14 -25.01
N GLY A 24 -0.75 7.89 -24.08
CA GLY A 24 -1.44 8.68 -23.08
C GLY A 24 -2.40 9.67 -23.72
N LEU A 25 -3.59 9.77 -23.15
CA LEU A 25 -4.53 10.84 -23.45
C LEU A 25 -3.81 12.18 -23.26
N PRO A 26 -4.04 13.19 -24.13
CA PRO A 26 -3.37 14.47 -24.02
C PRO A 26 -3.56 15.09 -22.63
N GLY A 27 -2.48 15.32 -21.90
CA GLY A 27 -2.49 15.96 -20.58
C GLY A 27 -2.21 15.04 -19.36
N ALA A 28 -2.04 13.74 -19.55
CA ALA A 28 -1.59 12.86 -18.46
C ALA A 28 -0.11 13.14 -18.15
N ALA A 29 0.20 13.51 -16.91
CA ALA A 29 1.58 13.57 -16.46
C ALA A 29 2.19 12.15 -16.49
N ALA A 30 3.49 12.05 -16.85
CA ALA A 30 4.15 10.75 -16.86
C ALA A 30 4.07 10.10 -15.49
N ASP A 31 3.66 8.82 -15.47
CA ASP A 31 3.63 8.01 -14.26
C ASP A 31 5.06 7.78 -13.75
N PRO A 32 5.39 8.25 -12.53
CA PRO A 32 6.75 8.19 -11.99
C PRO A 32 7.20 6.78 -11.62
N ILE A 33 6.28 5.82 -11.48
CA ILE A 33 6.57 4.43 -11.13
C ILE A 33 6.44 3.47 -12.32
N ALA A 34 6.02 3.98 -13.48
CA ALA A 34 5.91 3.18 -14.70
C ALA A 34 7.29 2.66 -15.16
N ASN A 35 7.29 1.45 -15.69
CA ASN A 35 8.48 0.80 -16.26
C ASN A 35 9.65 0.60 -15.28
N MET A 36 9.40 0.66 -13.99
CA MET A 36 10.38 0.29 -12.97
C MET A 36 10.34 -1.22 -12.70
N ALA A 37 11.48 -1.80 -12.30
CA ALA A 37 11.46 -3.04 -11.56
C ALA A 37 10.97 -2.75 -10.15
N TRP A 38 9.99 -3.50 -9.68
CA TRP A 38 9.50 -3.34 -8.31
C TRP A 38 10.25 -4.29 -7.40
N GLY A 39 10.72 -3.78 -6.27
CA GLY A 39 11.47 -4.52 -5.29
C GLY A 39 10.56 -5.38 -4.41
N ASN A 40 11.14 -6.40 -3.82
CA ASN A 40 10.49 -7.25 -2.83
C ASN A 40 11.22 -7.09 -1.51
N PRO A 41 10.55 -6.83 -0.39
CA PRO A 41 11.21 -6.59 0.90
C PRO A 41 11.95 -7.82 1.46
N GLY A 42 11.85 -8.97 0.80
CA GLY A 42 12.56 -10.19 1.20
C GLY A 42 12.14 -10.67 2.59
N GLY A 43 13.10 -10.99 3.43
CA GLY A 43 12.87 -11.42 4.81
C GLY A 43 12.80 -10.30 5.84
N THR A 44 12.56 -9.05 5.43
CA THR A 44 12.45 -7.92 6.36
C THR A 44 11.06 -7.79 7.00
N ASP A 45 10.09 -8.55 6.51
CA ASP A 45 8.78 -8.73 7.13
C ASP A 45 8.50 -10.21 7.49
N ASP A 46 7.42 -10.44 8.24
CA ASP A 46 7.06 -11.76 8.74
C ASP A 46 6.72 -12.73 7.60
N LEU A 47 6.05 -12.27 6.54
CA LEU A 47 5.72 -13.08 5.37
C LEU A 47 6.97 -13.59 4.66
N GLY A 48 7.92 -12.71 4.39
CA GLY A 48 9.19 -13.08 3.78
C GLY A 48 10.05 -13.95 4.69
N GLY A 49 10.07 -13.66 5.99
CA GLY A 49 10.73 -14.49 7.00
C GLY A 49 10.17 -15.92 7.02
N ALA A 50 8.85 -16.07 7.01
CA ALA A 50 8.20 -17.38 6.94
C ALA A 50 8.52 -18.12 5.63
N TYR A 51 8.48 -17.42 4.49
CA TYR A 51 8.86 -17.99 3.19
C TYR A 51 10.29 -18.54 3.20
N LEU A 52 11.24 -17.79 3.77
CA LEU A 52 12.63 -18.24 3.85
C LEU A 52 12.80 -19.47 4.73
N ALA A 53 12.01 -19.60 5.80
CA ALA A 53 12.07 -20.73 6.74
C ALA A 53 11.40 -22.01 6.22
N LEU A 54 10.46 -21.91 5.27
CA LEU A 54 9.74 -23.05 4.72
C LEU A 54 10.54 -23.83 3.68
N SER A 55 10.07 -25.06 3.40
CA SER A 55 10.56 -25.94 2.34
C SER A 55 9.38 -26.70 1.69
N GLY A 56 9.65 -27.41 0.59
CA GLY A 56 8.65 -28.25 -0.07
C GLY A 56 7.47 -27.48 -0.66
N SER A 57 6.29 -28.08 -0.63
CA SER A 57 5.08 -27.54 -1.25
C SER A 57 4.57 -26.25 -0.60
N GLU A 58 4.67 -26.13 0.72
CA GLU A 58 4.25 -24.90 1.42
C GLU A 58 5.10 -23.69 1.00
N LYS A 59 6.41 -23.86 0.84
CA LYS A 59 7.28 -22.82 0.32
C LYS A 59 6.88 -22.38 -1.09
N VAL A 60 6.59 -23.35 -1.95
CA VAL A 60 6.15 -23.07 -3.33
C VAL A 60 4.85 -22.30 -3.31
N LEU A 61 3.88 -22.73 -2.49
CA LEU A 61 2.59 -22.07 -2.36
C LEU A 61 2.76 -20.65 -1.80
N LEU A 62 3.43 -20.48 -0.66
CA LEU A 62 3.62 -19.16 -0.05
C LEU A 62 4.38 -18.20 -0.95
N GLY A 63 5.20 -18.72 -1.87
CA GLY A 63 5.91 -17.94 -2.88
C GLY A 63 4.99 -17.12 -3.79
N ASN A 64 3.73 -17.51 -3.97
CA ASN A 64 2.74 -16.74 -4.74
C ASN A 64 2.47 -15.37 -4.12
N LEU A 65 2.61 -15.23 -2.79
CA LEU A 65 2.51 -13.97 -2.08
C LEU A 65 3.89 -13.38 -1.79
N ALA A 66 4.74 -14.16 -1.13
CA ALA A 66 5.99 -13.66 -0.56
C ALA A 66 6.99 -13.14 -1.59
N LEU A 67 6.86 -13.55 -2.86
CA LEU A 67 7.70 -13.07 -3.96
C LEU A 67 7.10 -11.87 -4.71
N GLN A 68 5.89 -11.44 -4.38
CA GLN A 68 5.33 -10.22 -4.96
C GLN A 68 5.98 -8.98 -4.34
N PRO A 69 6.14 -7.90 -5.11
CA PRO A 69 6.39 -6.58 -4.56
C PRO A 69 5.31 -6.21 -3.55
N ARG A 70 5.68 -5.54 -2.48
CA ARG A 70 4.72 -5.07 -1.48
C ARG A 70 5.32 -4.00 -0.59
N ALA A 71 4.47 -3.16 -0.04
CA ALA A 71 4.89 -2.14 0.89
C ALA A 71 5.27 -2.74 2.25
N LEU A 72 6.38 -2.30 2.81
CA LEU A 72 6.70 -2.56 4.20
C LEU A 72 6.12 -1.46 5.09
N TRP A 73 5.44 -1.88 6.16
CA TRP A 73 4.89 -0.93 7.12
C TRP A 73 5.94 -0.47 8.11
N LEU A 74 6.07 0.85 8.23
CA LEU A 74 6.87 1.52 9.25
C LEU A 74 5.96 2.42 10.07
N GLY A 75 6.04 2.33 11.40
CA GLY A 75 5.15 3.13 12.24
C GLY A 75 5.72 3.41 13.63
N TRP A 76 4.85 3.87 14.49
CA TRP A 76 5.12 4.30 15.87
C TRP A 76 5.89 3.27 16.73
N TRP A 77 5.91 1.99 16.37
CA TRP A 77 6.71 0.94 17.04
C TRP A 77 8.21 1.08 16.78
N TRP A 78 8.62 1.86 15.77
CA TRP A 78 10.02 2.14 15.48
C TRP A 78 10.43 3.45 16.17
N LYS A 79 11.36 3.38 17.14
CA LYS A 79 11.86 4.59 17.81
C LYS A 79 12.55 5.50 16.81
N VAL A 80 12.41 6.81 16.98
CA VAL A 80 12.99 7.85 16.11
C VAL A 80 14.45 7.58 15.73
N GLY A 81 15.27 7.13 16.72
CA GLY A 81 16.70 6.84 16.46
C GLY A 81 16.96 5.57 15.61
N GLN A 82 15.97 4.70 15.43
CA GLN A 82 16.10 3.44 14.67
C GLN A 82 15.65 3.62 13.22
N VAL A 83 14.67 4.48 12.96
CA VAL A 83 13.96 4.61 11.68
C VAL A 83 14.90 4.73 10.48
N ARG A 84 15.95 5.54 10.59
CA ARG A 84 16.91 5.71 9.49
C ARG A 84 17.60 4.41 9.09
N ALA A 85 18.08 3.65 10.06
CA ALA A 85 18.81 2.41 9.80
C ALA A 85 17.88 1.33 9.27
N GLU A 86 16.70 1.22 9.85
CA GLU A 86 15.69 0.23 9.43
C GLU A 86 15.17 0.53 8.02
N THR A 87 14.84 1.79 7.72
CA THR A 87 14.46 2.20 6.36
C THR A 87 15.56 1.86 5.35
N ALA A 88 16.82 2.14 5.67
CA ALA A 88 17.94 1.81 4.78
C ALA A 88 18.11 0.29 4.59
N ALA A 89 17.88 -0.51 5.63
CA ALA A 89 17.92 -1.97 5.54
C ALA A 89 16.82 -2.51 4.62
N VAL A 90 15.60 -1.97 4.73
CA VAL A 90 14.49 -2.34 3.84
C VAL A 90 14.78 -1.96 2.39
N VAL A 91 15.32 -0.76 2.14
CA VAL A 91 15.77 -0.34 0.80
C VAL A 91 16.77 -1.35 0.23
N ALA A 92 17.78 -1.70 1.01
CA ALA A 92 18.82 -2.63 0.56
C ALA A 92 18.24 -4.03 0.25
N ALA A 93 17.34 -4.53 1.08
CA ALA A 93 16.66 -5.80 0.88
C ALA A 93 15.79 -5.78 -0.38
N SER A 94 14.93 -4.75 -0.53
CA SER A 94 14.01 -4.62 -1.66
C SER A 94 14.74 -4.45 -2.98
N GLN A 95 15.83 -3.69 -2.99
CA GLN A 95 16.63 -3.50 -4.19
C GLN A 95 17.43 -4.76 -4.57
N ASN A 96 17.82 -5.56 -3.61
CA ASN A 96 18.53 -6.83 -3.82
C ASN A 96 19.62 -6.76 -4.91
N GLY A 97 20.46 -5.71 -4.84
CA GLY A 97 21.53 -5.46 -5.81
C GLY A 97 21.13 -4.69 -7.08
N ASN A 98 19.85 -4.40 -7.28
CA ASN A 98 19.38 -3.52 -8.36
C ASN A 98 19.01 -2.12 -7.82
N PRO A 99 19.88 -1.10 -7.91
CA PRO A 99 19.63 0.22 -7.34
C PRO A 99 18.47 0.97 -8.03
N ASN A 100 17.97 0.45 -9.14
CA ASN A 100 16.82 1.00 -9.85
C ASN A 100 15.48 0.33 -9.46
N ALA A 101 15.50 -0.68 -8.60
CA ALA A 101 14.26 -1.27 -8.12
C ALA A 101 13.54 -0.32 -7.15
N LEU A 102 12.22 -0.23 -7.32
CA LEU A 102 11.32 0.56 -6.48
C LEU A 102 11.12 -0.15 -5.15
N THR A 103 11.36 0.53 -4.04
CA THR A 103 11.00 0.05 -2.70
C THR A 103 9.69 0.69 -2.27
N GLU A 104 8.78 -0.09 -1.71
CA GLU A 104 7.47 0.38 -1.30
C GLU A 104 7.35 0.42 0.23
N PHE A 105 6.77 1.52 0.73
CA PHE A 105 6.56 1.74 2.16
C PHE A 105 5.13 2.22 2.42
N ALA A 106 4.54 1.75 3.50
CA ALA A 106 3.35 2.32 4.11
C ALA A 106 3.68 2.82 5.52
N THR A 107 3.26 4.02 5.90
CA THR A 107 3.58 4.57 7.22
C THR A 107 2.37 4.61 8.13
N PHE A 108 2.57 4.31 9.42
CA PHE A 108 1.56 4.35 10.46
C PHE A 108 2.15 4.96 11.75
N GLU A 109 2.63 6.21 11.66
CA GLU A 109 3.33 6.89 12.76
C GLU A 109 2.37 7.56 13.75
N LEU A 110 1.24 8.08 13.28
CA LEU A 110 0.32 8.87 14.12
C LEU A 110 -0.63 7.99 14.92
N HIS A 111 -0.12 7.02 15.63
CA HIS A 111 -0.88 6.20 16.57
C HIS A 111 -0.90 6.86 17.98
N PRO A 112 -2.00 6.79 18.74
CA PRO A 112 -3.29 6.18 18.43
C PRO A 112 -4.37 7.23 18.12
N TRP A 113 -4.79 7.37 16.90
CA TRP A 113 -6.01 8.13 16.59
C TRP A 113 -7.25 7.25 16.41
N GLU A 114 -7.09 5.98 16.62
CA GLU A 114 -8.15 5.00 16.66
C GLU A 114 -8.02 4.07 17.87
N THR A 115 -9.13 3.51 18.28
CA THR A 115 -9.20 2.59 19.42
C THR A 115 -10.00 1.37 19.04
N ARG A 116 -9.41 0.18 19.19
CA ARG A 116 -10.12 -1.09 19.03
C ARG A 116 -11.13 -1.26 20.15
N LEU A 117 -12.37 -1.59 19.80
CA LEU A 117 -13.45 -1.83 20.73
C LEU A 117 -13.53 -3.33 21.09
N GLY A 118 -14.28 -3.63 22.18
CA GLY A 118 -14.45 -5.02 22.66
C GLY A 118 -15.24 -5.94 21.72
N ASP A 119 -15.92 -5.39 20.71
CA ASP A 119 -16.60 -6.12 19.64
C ASP A 119 -15.71 -6.34 18.40
N GLY A 120 -14.45 -5.89 18.46
CA GLY A 120 -13.50 -6.00 17.37
C GLY A 120 -13.54 -4.84 16.38
N SER A 121 -14.48 -3.92 16.50
CA SER A 121 -14.55 -2.73 15.65
C SER A 121 -13.55 -1.67 16.06
N TRP A 122 -13.24 -0.73 15.13
CA TRP A 122 -12.39 0.42 15.37
C TRP A 122 -13.19 1.72 15.51
N ARG A 123 -12.73 2.62 16.32
CA ARG A 123 -13.32 3.94 16.51
C ARG A 123 -12.25 5.01 16.53
N ALA A 124 -12.49 6.10 15.79
CA ALA A 124 -11.62 7.27 15.83
C ALA A 124 -11.47 7.82 17.26
N THR A 125 -10.22 8.07 17.64
CA THR A 125 -9.85 8.71 18.92
C THR A 125 -9.65 10.20 18.68
N PRO A 126 -10.54 11.08 19.20
CA PRO A 126 -10.44 12.53 18.94
C PRO A 126 -9.20 13.18 19.54
N SER A 127 -8.63 12.59 20.59
CA SER A 127 -7.46 13.12 21.29
C SER A 127 -6.35 12.10 21.30
N GLY A 128 -5.21 12.44 20.70
CA GLY A 128 -3.96 11.69 20.77
C GLY A 128 -2.88 12.51 21.46
N SER A 129 -1.84 11.86 21.90
CA SER A 129 -0.65 12.50 22.52
C SER A 129 0.48 12.63 21.48
N TRP A 130 0.17 13.20 20.33
CA TRP A 130 1.15 13.41 19.28
C TRP A 130 2.20 14.43 19.67
N ASN A 131 3.47 14.09 19.47
CA ASN A 131 4.59 14.99 19.68
C ASN A 131 5.13 15.44 18.33
N VAL A 132 4.67 16.59 17.85
CA VAL A 132 5.03 17.13 16.53
C VAL A 132 6.54 17.10 16.25
N SER A 133 7.37 17.48 17.22
CA SER A 133 8.82 17.50 17.03
C SER A 133 9.43 16.10 16.89
N SER A 134 8.93 15.13 17.66
CA SER A 134 9.36 13.73 17.58
C SER A 134 8.93 13.11 16.27
N ASP A 135 7.67 13.30 15.89
CA ASP A 135 7.08 12.67 14.70
C ASP A 135 7.67 13.30 13.42
N GLU A 136 7.90 14.62 13.39
CA GLU A 136 8.67 15.27 12.32
C GLU A 136 10.11 14.73 12.23
N ALA A 137 10.76 14.43 13.37
CA ALA A 137 12.08 13.81 13.38
C ALA A 137 12.06 12.37 12.88
N TRP A 138 10.99 11.63 13.15
CA TRP A 138 10.77 10.28 12.64
C TRP A 138 10.75 10.28 11.10
N TYR A 139 9.91 11.11 10.47
CA TYR A 139 9.82 11.22 9.02
C TYR A 139 11.11 11.76 8.38
N ARG A 140 11.82 12.67 9.05
CA ARG A 140 13.13 13.14 8.59
C ARG A 140 14.17 12.02 8.55
N ASN A 141 14.14 11.13 9.56
CA ASN A 141 15.02 9.97 9.60
C ASN A 141 14.64 8.92 8.56
N MET A 142 13.34 8.72 8.28
CA MET A 142 12.88 7.88 7.19
C MET A 142 13.36 8.40 5.83
N ALA A 143 13.16 9.68 5.54
CA ALA A 143 13.65 10.31 4.31
C ALA A 143 15.16 10.16 4.16
N ALA A 144 15.92 10.33 5.24
CA ALA A 144 17.36 10.11 5.25
C ALA A 144 17.77 8.64 5.06
N GLY A 145 16.94 7.69 5.49
CA GLY A 145 17.15 6.26 5.27
C GLY A 145 16.90 5.86 3.82
N ILE A 146 15.88 6.43 3.17
CA ILE A 146 15.60 6.27 1.74
C ILE A 146 16.74 6.89 0.91
N GLY A 147 17.13 8.11 1.23
CA GLY A 147 18.18 8.84 0.51
C GLY A 147 17.88 8.99 -0.98
N ASN A 148 18.76 8.49 -1.83
CA ASN A 148 18.62 8.52 -3.29
C ASN A 148 18.01 7.23 -3.88
N ALA A 149 17.48 6.34 -3.07
CA ALA A 149 16.82 5.14 -3.58
C ALA A 149 15.48 5.51 -4.25
N ARG A 150 15.07 4.69 -5.20
CA ARG A 150 13.71 4.76 -5.76
C ARG A 150 12.73 4.22 -4.74
N ALA A 151 11.78 5.04 -4.34
CA ALA A 151 10.79 4.66 -3.34
C ALA A 151 9.39 5.17 -3.68
N LEU A 152 8.40 4.37 -3.34
CA LEU A 152 7.01 4.75 -3.21
C LEU A 152 6.69 4.77 -1.71
N VAL A 153 6.11 5.85 -1.23
CA VAL A 153 5.73 5.97 0.18
C VAL A 153 4.26 6.37 0.28
N ILE A 154 3.47 5.54 0.96
CA ILE A 154 2.12 5.87 1.40
C ILE A 154 2.24 6.49 2.78
N VAL A 155 1.83 7.76 2.90
CA VAL A 155 1.89 8.50 4.17
C VAL A 155 0.60 8.26 4.91
N GLN A 156 0.75 7.71 6.09
CA GLN A 156 -0.25 7.59 7.15
C GLN A 156 -1.51 6.84 6.72
N VAL A 157 -1.40 5.52 6.68
CA VAL A 157 -2.54 4.62 6.54
C VAL A 157 -3.59 4.93 7.62
N ASP A 158 -4.86 4.76 7.30
CA ASP A 158 -6.03 5.13 8.12
C ASP A 158 -6.20 6.64 8.37
N LEU A 159 -5.64 7.48 7.50
CA LEU A 159 -5.77 8.94 7.61
C LEU A 159 -7.21 9.45 7.78
N PRO A 160 -8.26 8.88 7.19
CA PRO A 160 -9.63 9.33 7.39
C PRO A 160 -10.08 9.40 8.86
N PHE A 161 -9.47 8.63 9.77
CA PHE A 161 -9.73 8.73 11.21
C PHE A 161 -9.27 10.07 11.78
N ALA A 162 -8.25 10.70 11.21
CA ALA A 162 -7.73 12.01 11.63
C ALA A 162 -8.77 13.12 11.57
N ARG A 163 -9.81 13.00 10.74
CA ARG A 163 -10.92 13.99 10.70
C ARG A 163 -11.62 14.18 12.04
N LYS A 164 -11.51 13.19 12.93
CA LYS A 164 -12.08 13.20 14.27
C LYS A 164 -11.14 13.79 15.31
N ALA A 165 -9.89 14.04 14.95
CA ALA A 165 -8.92 14.65 15.86
C ALA A 165 -9.37 16.06 16.27
N THR A 166 -9.23 16.36 17.56
CA THR A 166 -9.49 17.70 18.12
C THR A 166 -8.27 18.61 18.02
N SER A 167 -7.12 18.06 17.63
CA SER A 167 -5.86 18.76 17.43
C SER A 167 -5.56 18.94 15.93
N THR A 168 -4.81 19.99 15.60
CA THR A 168 -4.26 20.21 14.24
C THR A 168 -2.90 19.51 14.06
N ALA A 169 -2.38 18.83 15.07
CA ALA A 169 -1.08 18.17 15.02
C ALA A 169 -0.97 17.11 13.91
N PRO A 170 -1.95 16.20 13.70
CA PRO A 170 -1.89 15.24 12.62
C PRO A 170 -1.64 15.89 11.27
N GLY A 171 -2.47 16.83 10.87
CA GLY A 171 -2.33 17.49 9.57
C GLY A 171 -1.01 18.27 9.42
N ARG A 172 -0.44 18.79 10.50
CA ARG A 172 0.87 19.41 10.49
C ARG A 172 1.98 18.37 10.27
N ILE A 173 1.92 17.24 10.97
CA ILE A 173 2.91 16.18 10.88
C ILE A 173 2.88 15.56 9.49
N ASP A 174 1.70 15.21 8.95
CA ASP A 174 1.56 14.64 7.61
C ASP A 174 1.99 15.59 6.52
N THR A 175 1.68 16.89 6.65
CA THR A 175 2.19 17.90 5.72
C THR A 175 3.71 17.95 5.73
N TYR A 176 4.34 17.90 6.91
CA TYR A 176 5.79 17.85 7.03
C TYR A 176 6.36 16.54 6.44
N ALA A 177 5.76 15.40 6.75
CA ALA A 177 6.14 14.09 6.22
C ALA A 177 6.15 14.12 4.69
N THR A 178 5.05 14.59 4.10
CA THR A 178 4.90 14.70 2.65
C THR A 178 5.98 15.61 2.04
N GLN A 179 6.28 16.73 2.67
CA GLN A 179 7.32 17.66 2.22
C GLN A 179 8.71 17.04 2.26
N VAL A 180 9.10 16.45 3.40
CA VAL A 180 10.45 15.94 3.58
C VAL A 180 10.72 14.69 2.73
N LEU A 181 9.72 13.83 2.56
CA LEU A 181 9.82 12.65 1.70
C LEU A 181 9.87 13.02 0.21
N SER A 182 9.01 13.96 -0.22
CA SER A 182 8.99 14.45 -1.60
C SER A 182 10.23 15.29 -1.97
N ALA A 183 11.03 15.70 -1.00
CA ALA A 183 12.30 16.36 -1.26
C ALA A 183 13.40 15.40 -1.74
N ASN A 184 13.25 14.09 -1.53
CA ASN A 184 14.14 13.07 -2.08
C ASN A 184 13.91 12.97 -3.60
N PRO A 185 14.99 12.88 -4.40
CA PRO A 185 14.89 13.03 -5.86
C PRO A 185 14.14 11.90 -6.57
N TYR A 186 14.04 10.74 -5.94
CA TYR A 186 13.44 9.54 -6.52
C TYR A 186 12.36 8.92 -5.62
N THR A 187 11.80 9.69 -4.70
CA THR A 187 10.69 9.26 -3.84
C THR A 187 9.38 9.80 -4.38
N THR A 188 8.45 8.91 -4.68
CA THR A 188 7.07 9.23 -5.04
C THR A 188 6.20 9.06 -3.80
N VAL A 189 5.45 10.11 -3.43
CA VAL A 189 4.66 10.14 -2.20
C VAL A 189 3.17 10.17 -2.53
N TYR A 190 2.44 9.27 -1.89
CA TYR A 190 0.98 9.24 -1.83
C TYR A 190 0.54 9.41 -0.38
N ILE A 191 -0.62 10.00 -0.17
CA ILE A 191 -1.23 10.14 1.17
C ILE A 191 -2.43 9.21 1.19
N ASP A 192 -2.62 8.44 2.27
CA ASP A 192 -3.81 7.60 2.35
C ASP A 192 -5.10 8.43 2.33
N GLY A 193 -6.02 8.06 1.44
CA GLY A 193 -7.36 8.63 1.28
C GLY A 193 -8.46 7.73 1.87
N GLY A 194 -8.08 6.58 2.44
CA GLY A 194 -9.02 5.57 2.89
C GLY A 194 -9.64 4.81 1.73
N THR A 195 -10.93 4.52 1.82
CA THR A 195 -11.65 3.70 0.85
C THR A 195 -13.00 4.32 0.49
N PHE A 196 -13.61 3.83 -0.58
CA PHE A 196 -14.98 4.18 -0.97
C PHE A 196 -15.96 3.94 0.19
N GLY A 197 -16.79 4.91 0.46
CA GLY A 197 -17.83 4.79 1.50
C GLY A 197 -17.42 5.29 2.89
N TRP A 198 -16.13 5.44 3.19
CA TRP A 198 -15.70 6.08 4.45
C TRP A 198 -15.93 7.58 4.42
N LEU A 199 -15.60 8.22 3.31
CA LEU A 199 -15.78 9.65 3.07
C LEU A 199 -16.48 9.88 1.72
N THR A 200 -17.15 11.02 1.59
CA THR A 200 -17.48 11.51 0.25
C THR A 200 -16.22 12.08 -0.41
N ALA A 201 -16.14 12.05 -1.73
CA ALA A 201 -14.99 12.60 -2.46
C ALA A 201 -14.65 14.05 -2.09
N ALA A 202 -15.66 14.88 -1.74
CA ALA A 202 -15.43 16.24 -1.27
C ALA A 202 -14.83 16.30 0.15
N GLN A 203 -15.23 15.38 1.03
CA GLN A 203 -14.67 15.30 2.38
C GLN A 203 -13.24 14.81 2.35
N ASP A 204 -12.96 13.81 1.50
CA ASP A 204 -11.64 13.27 1.31
C ASP A 204 -10.69 14.30 0.69
N ALA A 205 -11.09 14.98 -0.39
CA ALA A 205 -10.30 16.08 -0.97
C ALA A 205 -9.95 17.16 0.07
N ALA A 206 -10.90 17.51 0.96
CA ALA A 206 -10.64 18.46 2.04
C ALA A 206 -9.67 17.91 3.10
N LEU A 207 -9.75 16.62 3.41
CA LEU A 207 -8.83 15.94 4.32
C LEU A 207 -7.41 15.93 3.73
N LEU A 208 -7.25 15.47 2.51
CA LEU A 208 -5.98 15.41 1.78
C LEU A 208 -5.30 16.79 1.68
N ILE A 209 -6.08 17.85 1.45
CA ILE A 209 -5.53 19.23 1.44
C ILE A 209 -4.95 19.63 2.79
N ARG A 210 -5.60 19.26 3.89
CA ARG A 210 -5.10 19.56 5.24
C ARG A 210 -3.86 18.75 5.61
N ASN A 211 -3.64 17.63 4.93
CA ASN A 211 -2.54 16.70 5.21
C ASN A 211 -1.42 16.73 4.15
N GLY A 212 -1.39 17.79 3.32
CA GLY A 212 -0.21 18.07 2.50
C GLY A 212 -0.24 17.54 1.06
N ILE A 213 -1.42 17.15 0.51
CA ILE A 213 -1.55 16.64 -0.86
C ILE A 213 -0.91 17.53 -1.94
N ARG A 214 -0.75 18.83 -1.67
CA ARG A 214 -0.09 19.76 -2.61
C ARG A 214 1.36 19.36 -2.89
N TYR A 215 2.02 18.70 -1.95
CA TYR A 215 3.42 18.24 -2.05
C TYR A 215 3.55 16.81 -2.55
N ALA A 216 2.50 16.00 -2.45
CA ALA A 216 2.48 14.62 -2.91
C ALA A 216 2.21 14.48 -4.41
N ARG A 217 2.57 13.35 -5.00
CA ARG A 217 2.09 12.91 -6.31
C ARG A 217 0.58 12.75 -6.30
N GLY A 218 0.06 12.13 -5.25
CA GLY A 218 -1.35 11.82 -5.16
C GLY A 218 -1.74 11.19 -3.83
N PHE A 219 -2.69 10.29 -3.87
CA PHE A 219 -3.23 9.59 -2.72
C PHE A 219 -3.36 8.08 -2.99
N ALA A 220 -3.39 7.30 -1.92
CA ALA A 220 -3.62 5.86 -1.95
C ALA A 220 -5.06 5.56 -1.52
N LEU A 221 -5.63 4.47 -2.00
CA LEU A 221 -6.98 4.02 -1.67
C LEU A 221 -6.95 2.54 -1.29
N ASP A 222 -7.87 2.16 -0.41
CA ASP A 222 -8.14 0.77 -0.01
C ASP A 222 -7.00 0.09 0.76
N ASP A 223 -6.16 0.88 1.44
CA ASP A 223 -4.97 0.33 2.14
C ASP A 223 -5.32 -0.64 3.28
N THR A 224 -6.55 -0.60 3.80
CA THR A 224 -7.03 -1.42 4.95
C THR A 224 -8.50 -1.83 4.80
N ASP A 225 -9.03 -1.92 3.58
CA ASP A 225 -10.41 -2.32 3.32
C ASP A 225 -10.49 -3.23 2.07
N TYR A 226 -11.69 -3.59 1.64
CA TYR A 226 -11.95 -4.66 0.69
C TYR A 226 -12.88 -4.23 -0.45
N ASP A 227 -12.97 -2.95 -0.75
CA ASP A 227 -13.85 -2.47 -1.82
C ASP A 227 -13.33 -2.89 -3.21
N PRO A 228 -14.23 -3.17 -4.17
CA PRO A 228 -13.83 -3.58 -5.51
C PRO A 228 -12.87 -2.58 -6.15
N THR A 229 -11.77 -3.04 -6.74
CA THR A 229 -10.81 -2.20 -7.47
C THR A 229 -11.50 -1.22 -8.45
N ALA A 230 -12.53 -1.68 -9.20
CA ALA A 230 -13.28 -0.80 -10.08
C ALA A 230 -14.02 0.33 -9.35
N THR A 231 -14.52 0.08 -8.13
CA THR A 231 -15.16 1.10 -7.31
C THR A 231 -14.16 2.14 -6.82
N GLU A 232 -12.95 1.69 -6.46
CA GLU A 232 -11.86 2.56 -6.03
C GLU A 232 -11.33 3.42 -7.18
N ASP A 233 -11.20 2.88 -8.39
CA ASP A 233 -10.82 3.65 -9.58
C ASP A 233 -11.80 4.81 -9.86
N GLU A 234 -13.11 4.50 -9.84
CA GLU A 234 -14.16 5.52 -9.99
C GLU A 234 -14.20 6.51 -8.82
N PHE A 235 -13.95 6.04 -7.60
CA PHE A 235 -13.88 6.92 -6.43
C PHE A 235 -12.67 7.85 -6.51
N GLY A 236 -11.50 7.33 -6.85
CA GLY A 236 -10.28 8.11 -7.06
C GLY A 236 -10.46 9.24 -8.08
N ALA A 237 -11.11 8.95 -9.21
CA ALA A 237 -11.43 9.97 -10.21
C ALA A 237 -12.37 11.07 -9.66
N ARG A 238 -13.35 10.70 -8.81
CA ARG A 238 -14.23 11.69 -8.14
C ARG A 238 -13.46 12.54 -7.13
N VAL A 239 -12.50 11.97 -6.40
CA VAL A 239 -11.63 12.71 -5.46
C VAL A 239 -10.74 13.70 -6.21
N ILE A 240 -10.14 13.28 -7.34
CA ILE A 240 -9.36 14.17 -8.21
C ILE A 240 -10.20 15.34 -8.71
N ALA A 241 -11.43 15.07 -9.15
CA ALA A 241 -12.35 16.13 -9.57
C ALA A 241 -12.70 17.09 -8.41
N ALA A 242 -12.84 16.60 -7.19
CA ALA A 242 -13.07 17.40 -6.00
C ALA A 242 -11.84 18.25 -5.63
N LEU A 243 -10.64 17.69 -5.70
CA LEU A 243 -9.37 18.41 -5.50
C LEU A 243 -9.21 19.55 -6.52
N ALA A 244 -9.53 19.29 -7.78
CA ALA A 244 -9.46 20.29 -8.85
C ALA A 244 -10.39 21.48 -8.59
N LYS A 245 -11.62 21.26 -8.09
CA LYS A 245 -12.56 22.33 -7.67
C LYS A 245 -11.99 23.17 -6.52
N LEU A 246 -11.09 22.62 -5.72
CA LEU A 246 -10.40 23.30 -4.61
C LEU A 246 -9.03 23.88 -5.03
N GLY A 247 -8.75 23.91 -6.35
CA GLY A 247 -7.51 24.47 -6.90
C GLY A 247 -6.28 23.59 -6.74
N VAL A 248 -6.47 22.27 -6.57
CA VAL A 248 -5.39 21.27 -6.53
C VAL A 248 -5.56 20.35 -7.74
N THR A 249 -4.69 20.51 -8.73
CA THR A 249 -4.75 19.78 -10.01
C THR A 249 -3.50 18.92 -10.22
N GLY A 250 -3.53 18.01 -11.21
CA GLY A 250 -2.40 17.16 -11.58
C GLY A 250 -2.08 16.11 -10.52
N LYS A 251 -3.09 15.68 -9.76
CA LYS A 251 -2.97 14.58 -8.79
C LYS A 251 -3.37 13.27 -9.42
N HIS A 252 -2.80 12.21 -8.91
CA HIS A 252 -3.03 10.84 -9.28
C HIS A 252 -3.36 10.00 -8.04
N PHE A 253 -3.69 8.74 -8.23
CA PHE A 253 -3.89 7.81 -7.13
C PHE A 253 -3.24 6.46 -7.42
N ILE A 254 -3.12 5.65 -6.39
CA ILE A 254 -2.83 4.22 -6.42
C ILE A 254 -3.92 3.50 -5.65
N VAL A 255 -4.11 2.20 -5.92
CA VAL A 255 -5.10 1.38 -5.20
C VAL A 255 -4.39 0.16 -4.62
N ASN A 256 -4.62 -0.11 -3.34
CA ASN A 256 -4.26 -1.38 -2.75
C ASN A 256 -5.15 -2.49 -3.30
N THR A 257 -4.55 -3.61 -3.64
CA THR A 257 -5.26 -4.75 -4.24
C THR A 257 -4.88 -6.09 -3.62
N ASP A 258 -4.22 -6.09 -2.45
CA ASP A 258 -3.78 -7.34 -1.85
C ASP A 258 -4.87 -8.07 -1.06
N GLU A 259 -6.02 -7.44 -0.82
CA GLU A 259 -7.10 -8.02 -0.03
C GLU A 259 -8.50 -7.86 -0.64
N ASN A 260 -8.62 -7.23 -1.80
CA ASN A 260 -9.90 -6.92 -2.45
C ASN A 260 -10.30 -7.85 -3.61
N GLY A 261 -9.63 -8.97 -3.77
CA GLY A 261 -9.95 -9.99 -4.80
C GLY A 261 -11.29 -10.69 -4.59
N GLN A 262 -11.83 -10.66 -3.38
CA GLN A 262 -13.20 -11.05 -3.04
C GLN A 262 -13.85 -9.91 -2.28
N PRO A 263 -14.34 -8.89 -2.98
CA PRO A 263 -14.92 -7.73 -2.33
C PRO A 263 -16.11 -8.11 -1.46
N TYR A 264 -16.13 -7.65 -0.25
CA TYR A 264 -17.27 -7.78 0.65
C TYR A 264 -17.40 -6.50 1.47
N LYS A 265 -18.61 -6.23 1.94
CA LYS A 265 -18.79 -5.07 2.83
C LYS A 265 -18.54 -5.51 4.26
N PRO A 266 -17.71 -4.78 5.02
CA PRO A 266 -17.66 -4.91 6.47
C PRO A 266 -19.11 -4.93 7.00
N TYR A 267 -19.38 -5.69 8.05
CA TYR A 267 -20.73 -5.87 8.64
C TYR A 267 -21.72 -6.77 7.89
N GLN A 268 -21.33 -7.48 6.84
CA GLN A 268 -22.18 -8.49 6.21
C GLN A 268 -22.44 -9.72 7.11
N VAL A 269 -21.62 -9.91 8.15
CA VAL A 269 -21.86 -10.93 9.16
C VAL A 269 -22.65 -10.33 10.31
N ALA A 270 -23.87 -10.79 10.52
CA ALA A 270 -24.76 -10.30 11.56
C ALA A 270 -24.07 -10.27 12.94
N GLY A 271 -23.99 -9.09 13.54
CA GLY A 271 -23.45 -8.88 14.88
C GLY A 271 -21.92 -8.80 14.99
N ARG A 272 -21.17 -8.74 13.87
CA ARG A 272 -19.74 -8.48 13.87
C ARG A 272 -19.41 -7.34 12.91
N ALA A 273 -18.76 -6.31 13.43
CA ALA A 273 -17.91 -5.48 12.63
C ALA A 273 -16.69 -6.33 12.28
N ILE A 274 -16.63 -6.86 11.07
CA ILE A 274 -15.43 -7.57 10.62
C ILE A 274 -14.64 -6.54 9.83
N ASN A 275 -13.74 -5.92 10.53
CA ASN A 275 -12.67 -5.14 9.93
C ASN A 275 -11.58 -6.08 9.41
N ASP A 276 -11.54 -7.31 9.94
CA ASP A 276 -10.58 -8.34 9.62
C ASP A 276 -11.30 -9.51 9.00
N ALA A 277 -11.41 -9.54 7.68
CA ALA A 277 -11.92 -10.71 7.03
C ALA A 277 -10.91 -11.85 7.15
N PRO A 278 -11.37 -13.04 7.55
CA PRO A 278 -10.53 -14.22 7.40
C PRO A 278 -10.23 -14.48 5.92
N SER A 279 -9.09 -15.04 5.61
CA SER A 279 -8.81 -15.51 4.25
C SER A 279 -9.82 -16.53 3.79
N CYS A 280 -10.18 -16.49 2.52
CA CYS A 280 -11.09 -17.48 1.94
C CYS A 280 -10.46 -18.88 1.96
N HIS A 281 -11.29 -19.86 2.27
CA HIS A 281 -10.95 -21.28 2.17
C HIS A 281 -11.79 -21.91 1.06
N GLY A 282 -11.36 -21.74 -0.17
CA GLY A 282 -12.08 -22.23 -1.33
C GLY A 282 -12.98 -21.19 -1.99
N ARG A 283 -13.21 -21.42 -3.27
CA ARG A 283 -13.80 -20.44 -4.22
C ARG A 283 -15.27 -20.08 -3.97
N VAL A 284 -15.96 -20.82 -3.12
CA VAL A 284 -17.40 -20.60 -2.86
C VAL A 284 -17.68 -19.66 -1.71
N GLN A 285 -16.67 -19.32 -0.91
CA GLN A 285 -16.83 -18.39 0.20
C GLN A 285 -16.89 -16.95 -0.32
N THR A 286 -17.80 -16.15 0.27
CA THR A 286 -18.07 -14.77 -0.16
C THR A 286 -17.85 -13.73 0.93
N VAL A 287 -17.69 -14.15 2.18
CA VAL A 287 -17.42 -13.28 3.33
C VAL A 287 -16.02 -13.60 3.87
N CYS A 288 -15.03 -13.24 3.09
CA CYS A 288 -13.63 -13.49 3.34
C CYS A 288 -12.80 -12.65 2.38
N GLN A 289 -11.54 -12.46 2.66
CA GLN A 289 -10.60 -11.74 1.77
C GLN A 289 -9.86 -12.69 0.84
N ARG A 290 -9.50 -12.19 -0.34
CA ARG A 290 -8.59 -12.79 -1.32
C ARG A 290 -7.65 -11.73 -1.83
N THR A 291 -6.48 -12.16 -2.27
CA THR A 291 -5.63 -11.28 -3.06
C THR A 291 -6.31 -10.95 -4.40
N GLY A 292 -6.27 -9.68 -4.75
CA GLY A 292 -6.78 -9.15 -6.02
C GLY A 292 -5.71 -9.06 -7.08
N ILE A 293 -5.71 -7.96 -7.82
CA ILE A 293 -4.78 -7.72 -8.94
C ILE A 293 -3.34 -7.68 -8.40
N PRO A 294 -2.40 -8.45 -8.99
CA PRO A 294 -0.99 -8.36 -8.60
C PRO A 294 -0.42 -6.96 -8.85
N PRO A 295 0.63 -6.54 -8.10
CA PRO A 295 1.25 -5.23 -8.28
C PRO A 295 1.62 -4.95 -9.73
N THR A 296 1.11 -3.81 -10.27
CA THR A 296 1.29 -3.47 -11.67
C THR A 296 1.00 -2.00 -11.96
N THR A 297 1.67 -1.44 -12.97
CA THR A 297 1.31 -0.15 -13.58
C THR A 297 0.45 -0.31 -14.85
N ASN A 298 0.13 -1.52 -15.24
CA ASN A 298 -0.79 -1.80 -16.35
C ASN A 298 -2.25 -1.82 -15.87
N VAL A 299 -2.70 -0.71 -15.30
CA VAL A 299 -3.97 -0.58 -14.57
C VAL A 299 -5.21 -0.75 -15.46
N ALA A 300 -5.15 -0.32 -16.72
CA ALA A 300 -6.28 -0.39 -17.65
C ALA A 300 -6.29 -1.71 -18.47
N SER A 301 -5.53 -2.73 -18.08
CA SER A 301 -5.50 -3.99 -18.82
C SER A 301 -6.88 -4.65 -18.87
N PRO A 302 -7.36 -5.09 -20.06
CA PRO A 302 -8.63 -5.81 -20.19
C PRO A 302 -8.71 -7.10 -19.36
N GLN A 303 -7.57 -7.67 -18.97
CA GLN A 303 -7.52 -8.88 -18.14
C GLN A 303 -8.11 -8.64 -16.73
N TRP A 304 -8.09 -7.40 -16.23
CA TRP A 304 -8.60 -7.06 -14.91
C TRP A 304 -10.15 -6.99 -14.87
N ARG A 305 -10.81 -6.86 -16.03
CA ARG A 305 -12.29 -6.88 -16.15
C ARG A 305 -13.00 -5.81 -15.31
N LEU A 306 -12.40 -4.66 -15.17
CA LEU A 306 -12.93 -3.55 -14.33
C LEU A 306 -14.18 -2.86 -14.89
N GLY A 307 -14.52 -3.11 -16.16
CA GLY A 307 -15.55 -2.35 -16.88
C GLY A 307 -14.99 -1.09 -17.53
N THR A 308 -15.80 -0.46 -18.39
CA THR A 308 -15.32 0.64 -19.25
C THR A 308 -15.00 1.90 -18.46
N GLU A 309 -15.87 2.28 -17.51
CA GLU A 309 -15.72 3.52 -16.73
C GLU A 309 -14.49 3.44 -15.84
N ALA A 310 -14.40 2.44 -14.99
CA ALA A 310 -13.26 2.21 -14.11
C ALA A 310 -11.93 2.09 -14.87
N SER A 311 -11.91 1.34 -16.00
CA SER A 311 -10.70 1.23 -16.82
C SER A 311 -10.25 2.57 -17.40
N ASN A 312 -11.19 3.43 -17.83
CA ASN A 312 -10.87 4.77 -18.33
C ASN A 312 -10.35 5.70 -17.21
N ASP A 313 -10.94 5.60 -16.02
CA ASP A 313 -10.52 6.38 -14.86
C ASP A 313 -9.15 5.93 -14.36
N ALA A 314 -8.91 4.62 -14.31
CA ALA A 314 -7.61 4.05 -14.01
C ALA A 314 -6.55 4.50 -15.03
N GLU A 315 -6.80 4.36 -16.35
CA GLU A 315 -5.85 4.79 -17.38
C GLU A 315 -5.46 6.27 -17.25
N ARG A 316 -6.40 7.09 -16.81
CA ARG A 316 -6.19 8.54 -16.73
C ARG A 316 -5.49 8.98 -15.45
N TYR A 317 -5.78 8.34 -14.33
CA TYR A 317 -5.46 8.87 -13.02
C TYR A 317 -4.76 7.90 -12.06
N CYS A 318 -4.83 6.57 -12.31
CA CYS A 318 -4.19 5.58 -11.46
C CYS A 318 -2.76 5.33 -11.93
N ASP A 319 -1.78 5.53 -11.05
CA ASP A 319 -0.38 5.24 -11.35
C ASP A 319 -0.05 3.75 -11.18
N GLY A 320 -0.80 3.01 -10.35
CA GLY A 320 -0.56 1.59 -10.15
C GLY A 320 -1.51 0.92 -9.16
N TYR A 321 -1.65 -0.39 -9.31
CA TYR A 321 -2.16 -1.27 -8.28
C TYR A 321 -0.98 -1.76 -7.46
N VAL A 322 -1.07 -1.66 -6.16
CA VAL A 322 -0.01 -1.97 -5.19
C VAL A 322 -0.51 -2.98 -4.18
N TRP A 323 0.41 -3.61 -3.46
CA TRP A 323 0.09 -4.40 -2.29
C TRP A 323 0.63 -3.68 -1.07
N SER A 324 -0.23 -2.94 -0.40
CA SER A 324 0.10 -2.07 0.75
C SER A 324 -0.60 -2.45 2.05
N GLY A 325 -1.60 -3.32 2.00
CA GLY A 325 -2.17 -3.98 3.17
C GLY A 325 -1.26 -5.07 3.74
N ARG A 326 -1.78 -5.84 4.66
CA ARG A 326 -1.10 -7.00 5.25
C ARG A 326 -2.13 -8.11 5.54
N PRO A 327 -2.84 -8.59 4.51
CA PRO A 327 -3.93 -9.56 4.71
C PRO A 327 -3.48 -10.86 5.39
N TRP A 328 -2.19 -11.14 5.41
CA TRP A 328 -1.60 -12.28 6.12
C TRP A 328 -1.47 -12.08 7.63
N ASP A 329 -1.55 -10.85 8.15
CA ASP A 329 -1.35 -10.52 9.57
C ASP A 329 -2.65 -10.46 10.38
N LEU A 330 -3.84 -10.57 9.77
CA LEU A 330 -5.12 -10.42 10.44
C LEU A 330 -5.19 -9.15 11.32
N ASP A 331 -5.46 -8.02 10.71
CA ASP A 331 -5.74 -6.69 11.30
C ASP A 331 -4.89 -6.32 12.54
N GLY A 332 -3.61 -6.05 12.29
CA GLY A 332 -2.70 -5.65 13.36
C GLY A 332 -2.40 -6.74 14.39
N GLY A 333 -2.82 -7.97 14.12
CA GLY A 333 -2.43 -9.16 14.87
C GLY A 333 -1.04 -9.66 14.46
N PRO A 334 -0.55 -10.73 15.12
CA PRO A 334 0.67 -11.37 14.69
C PRO A 334 0.47 -12.09 13.34
N PHE A 335 1.55 -12.23 12.57
CA PHE A 335 1.57 -13.04 11.36
C PHE A 335 0.98 -14.43 11.58
N ASN A 336 0.13 -14.86 10.65
CA ASN A 336 -0.50 -16.16 10.69
C ASN A 336 -0.18 -16.95 9.42
N LEU A 337 0.72 -17.94 9.54
CA LEU A 337 1.15 -18.76 8.41
C LEU A 337 -0.02 -19.46 7.69
N GLN A 338 -0.98 -20.00 8.43
CA GLN A 338 -2.10 -20.71 7.83
C GLN A 338 -2.98 -19.76 7.02
N ASN A 339 -3.20 -18.55 7.52
CA ASN A 339 -3.93 -17.49 6.81
C ASN A 339 -3.20 -17.10 5.52
N ALA A 340 -1.89 -16.91 5.59
CA ALA A 340 -1.06 -16.60 4.43
C ALA A 340 -1.08 -17.72 3.38
N LEU A 341 -1.08 -18.99 3.79
CA LEU A 341 -1.19 -20.13 2.87
C LEU A 341 -2.56 -20.15 2.15
N TRP A 342 -3.66 -19.85 2.86
CA TRP A 342 -4.98 -19.75 2.24
C TRP A 342 -5.06 -18.61 1.24
N LEU A 343 -4.54 -17.42 1.57
CA LEU A 343 -4.43 -16.32 0.62
C LEU A 343 -3.62 -16.70 -0.63
N ALA A 344 -2.53 -17.43 -0.43
CA ALA A 344 -1.67 -17.90 -1.52
C ALA A 344 -2.35 -18.93 -2.43
N GLU A 345 -3.29 -19.73 -1.90
CA GLU A 345 -4.02 -20.77 -2.63
C GLU A 345 -5.21 -20.21 -3.41
N ASP A 346 -5.93 -19.28 -2.81
CA ASP A 346 -7.22 -18.79 -3.28
C ASP A 346 -7.20 -17.38 -3.90
N GLY A 347 -6.06 -16.85 -4.29
CA GLY A 347 -5.95 -15.56 -4.99
C GLY A 347 -6.85 -15.46 -6.22
N GLN A 348 -7.30 -14.26 -6.55
CA GLN A 348 -8.19 -14.02 -7.68
C GLN A 348 -7.48 -14.20 -9.04
N TYR A 349 -6.20 -13.85 -9.13
CA TYR A 349 -5.39 -13.82 -10.36
C TYR A 349 -4.13 -14.68 -10.27
#